data_25b202c416156fe11dd82f9047fb11e5
#
_entry.id   25b202c416156fe11dd82f9047fb11e5
#
_cell.length_a   1.000
_cell.length_b   1.000
_cell.length_c   1.000
_cell.angle_alpha   90.00
_cell.angle_beta   90.00
_cell.angle_gamma   90.00
#
_symmetry.space_group_name_H-M   'P 1'
#
loop_
_entity.id
_entity.type
_entity.pdbx_description
1 polymer ?
#
loop_
_entity_poly.entity_id
_entity_poly.type
_entity_poly.pdbx_seq_one_letter_code
_entity_poly.pdbx_strand_id
1 'polypeptide(L)'
;VGADSKVELKEKKDRVEDAIYATKAALQEGIVPGGGVALLNASEKILTSQAGNVLLEAIKSPYDTILRNSGFMPHENLDAGWGVDAITGNCVNMVDSGIIDPVLVTKTALKNAVSVALTIMSADCVISNVRVNEGN
;
A
#
# COMPACT_ATOMS: atom_id res chain seq x y z
N VAL A 1 -23.74 6.36 12.65
CA VAL A 1 -23.15 7.30 11.69
C VAL A 1 -24.27 8.07 11.02
N GLY A 2 -24.23 9.41 11.05
CA GLY A 2 -25.19 10.29 10.39
C GLY A 2 -24.52 11.10 9.28
N ALA A 3 -25.27 11.46 8.23
CA ALA A 3 -24.81 12.32 7.14
C ALA A 3 -25.99 12.98 6.43
N ASP A 4 -25.72 14.06 5.71
CA ASP A 4 -26.76 14.83 5.00
C ASP A 4 -27.16 14.17 3.66
N SER A 5 -26.33 13.26 3.14
CA SER A 5 -26.62 12.51 1.91
C SER A 5 -26.34 11.02 2.08
N LYS A 6 -27.02 10.19 1.23
CA LYS A 6 -26.79 8.73 1.19
C LYS A 6 -25.37 8.36 0.78
N VAL A 7 -24.73 9.15 -0.08
CA VAL A 7 -23.35 8.93 -0.55
C VAL A 7 -22.37 9.19 0.59
N GLU A 8 -22.54 10.31 1.28
CA GLU A 8 -21.72 10.68 2.44
C GLU A 8 -21.90 9.68 3.58
N LEU A 9 -23.14 9.22 3.83
CA LEU A 9 -23.41 8.20 4.84
C LEU A 9 -22.66 6.90 4.53
N LYS A 10 -22.68 6.48 3.27
CA LYS A 10 -21.97 5.27 2.85
C LYS A 10 -20.46 5.43 3.02
N GLU A 11 -19.89 6.55 2.58
CA GLU A 11 -18.46 6.84 2.75
C GLU A 11 -18.04 6.83 4.22
N LYS A 12 -18.79 7.50 5.10
CA LYS A 12 -18.52 7.51 6.54
C LYS A 12 -18.61 6.11 7.14
N LYS A 13 -19.61 5.32 6.72
CA LYS A 13 -19.75 3.93 7.18
C LYS A 13 -18.56 3.07 6.76
N ASP A 14 -18.18 3.12 5.49
CA ASP A 14 -17.06 2.34 4.95
C ASP A 14 -15.76 2.71 5.69
N ARG A 15 -15.52 4.00 5.95
CA ARG A 15 -14.36 4.50 6.70
C ARG A 15 -14.33 3.98 8.15
N VAL A 16 -15.48 3.89 8.81
CA VAL A 16 -15.58 3.33 10.18
C VAL A 16 -15.32 1.82 10.17
N GLU A 17 -15.88 1.10 9.19
CA GLU A 17 -15.64 -0.33 9.04
C GLU A 17 -14.15 -0.61 8.78
N ASP A 18 -13.48 0.14 7.91
CA ASP A 18 -12.05 0.03 7.64
C ASP A 18 -11.22 0.25 8.91
N ALA A 19 -11.54 1.27 9.71
CA ALA A 19 -10.86 1.53 10.98
C ALA A 19 -10.99 0.36 11.98
N ILE A 20 -12.18 -0.25 12.06
CA ILE A 20 -12.43 -1.41 12.91
C ILE A 20 -11.62 -2.62 12.45
N TYR A 21 -11.64 -2.92 11.14
CA TYR A 21 -10.88 -4.04 10.60
C TYR A 21 -9.37 -3.84 10.72
N ALA A 22 -8.87 -2.64 10.46
CA ALA A 22 -7.46 -2.30 10.65
C ALA A 22 -7.02 -2.49 12.11
N THR A 23 -7.85 -2.02 13.06
CA THR A 23 -7.58 -2.20 14.49
C THR A 23 -7.55 -3.67 14.89
N LYS A 24 -8.49 -4.48 14.41
CA LYS A 24 -8.50 -5.92 14.66
C LYS A 24 -7.27 -6.62 14.08
N ALA A 25 -6.86 -6.25 12.87
CA ALA A 25 -5.67 -6.79 12.24
C ALA A 25 -4.39 -6.42 13.02
N ALA A 26 -4.30 -5.18 13.51
CA ALA A 26 -3.19 -4.72 14.33
C ALA A 26 -3.09 -5.46 15.68
N LEU A 27 -4.22 -5.81 16.28
CA LEU A 27 -4.25 -6.60 17.51
C LEU A 27 -3.78 -8.05 17.30
N GLN A 28 -3.89 -8.58 16.09
CA GLN A 28 -3.46 -9.96 15.77
C GLN A 28 -1.96 -10.10 15.53
N GLU A 29 -1.38 -9.22 14.73
CA GLU A 29 0.03 -9.34 14.29
C GLU A 29 0.88 -8.09 14.58
N GLY A 30 0.32 -7.07 15.22
CA GLY A 30 1.02 -5.83 15.51
C GLY A 30 0.98 -4.82 14.36
N ILE A 31 1.84 -3.81 14.49
CA ILE A 31 1.92 -2.67 13.57
C ILE A 31 3.32 -2.54 12.98
N VAL A 32 3.39 -1.87 11.82
CA VAL A 32 4.62 -1.48 11.14
C VAL A 32 4.54 -0.01 10.72
N PRO A 33 5.67 0.62 10.37
CA PRO A 33 5.66 1.94 9.74
C PRO A 33 4.75 1.95 8.50
N GLY A 34 3.83 2.92 8.45
CA GLY A 34 2.86 3.06 7.38
C GLY A 34 3.42 3.73 6.12
N GLY A 35 2.52 4.11 5.21
CA GLY A 35 2.90 4.85 4.00
C GLY A 35 3.80 4.08 3.03
N GLY A 36 3.84 2.74 3.09
CA GLY A 36 4.72 1.92 2.27
C GLY A 36 6.16 1.75 2.81
N VAL A 37 6.51 2.46 3.89
CA VAL A 37 7.87 2.45 4.47
C VAL A 37 8.28 1.06 4.98
N ALA A 38 7.34 0.27 5.50
CA ALA A 38 7.63 -1.11 5.93
C ALA A 38 8.15 -1.98 4.78
N LEU A 39 7.56 -1.87 3.60
CA LEU A 39 7.99 -2.60 2.40
C LEU A 39 9.31 -2.06 1.84
N LEU A 40 9.50 -0.73 1.86
CA LEU A 40 10.76 -0.09 1.50
C LEU A 40 11.91 -0.62 2.37
N ASN A 41 11.77 -0.60 3.69
CA ASN A 41 12.76 -1.12 4.62
C ASN A 41 13.02 -2.63 4.44
N ALA A 42 12.00 -3.41 4.07
CA ALA A 42 12.16 -4.82 3.78
C ALA A 42 12.99 -5.03 2.50
N SER A 43 12.80 -4.20 1.46
CA SER A 43 13.54 -4.29 0.21
C SER A 43 15.04 -4.08 0.38
N GLU A 44 15.44 -3.24 1.32
CA GLU A 44 16.85 -2.91 1.58
C GLU A 44 17.59 -3.97 2.39
N LYS A 45 16.86 -4.73 3.22
CA LYS A 45 17.45 -5.71 4.14
C LYS A 45 17.62 -7.11 3.57
N ILE A 46 16.96 -7.42 2.46
CA ILE A 46 16.94 -8.76 1.90
C ILE A 46 17.98 -8.85 0.78
N LEU A 47 19.02 -9.63 0.99
CA LEU A 47 19.96 -10.03 -0.07
C LEU A 47 19.35 -11.18 -0.86
N THR A 48 19.15 -10.99 -2.15
CA THR A 48 18.52 -12.01 -3.00
C THR A 48 19.33 -12.30 -4.26
N SER A 49 18.88 -13.33 -4.99
CA SER A 49 19.32 -13.60 -6.36
C SER A 49 18.83 -12.54 -7.33
N GLN A 50 19.37 -12.52 -8.54
CA GLN A 50 18.98 -11.57 -9.60
C GLN A 50 17.46 -11.57 -9.88
N ALA A 51 16.81 -12.74 -9.82
CA ALA A 51 15.36 -12.86 -9.97
C ALA A 51 14.59 -12.23 -8.79
N GLY A 52 15.12 -12.33 -7.57
CA GLY A 52 14.55 -11.70 -6.39
C GLY A 52 14.61 -10.18 -6.42
N ASN A 53 15.59 -9.60 -7.09
CA ASN A 53 15.71 -8.14 -7.22
C ASN A 53 14.51 -7.51 -7.92
N VAL A 54 13.86 -8.21 -8.84
CA VAL A 54 12.62 -7.73 -9.50
C VAL A 54 11.51 -7.52 -8.48
N LEU A 55 11.33 -8.47 -7.56
CA LEU A 55 10.36 -8.34 -6.48
C LEU A 55 10.72 -7.20 -5.53
N LEU A 56 12.00 -7.10 -5.14
CA LEU A 56 12.46 -6.05 -4.23
C LEU A 56 12.27 -4.66 -4.81
N GLU A 57 12.46 -4.49 -6.11
CA GLU A 57 12.17 -3.23 -6.78
C GLU A 57 10.66 -2.95 -6.84
N ALA A 58 9.85 -3.96 -7.15
CA ALA A 58 8.40 -3.81 -7.22
C ALA A 58 7.76 -3.42 -5.89
N ILE A 59 8.27 -3.90 -4.74
CA ILE A 59 7.68 -3.60 -3.42
C ILE A 59 7.97 -2.19 -2.93
N LYS A 60 8.86 -1.43 -3.57
CA LYS A 60 9.06 0.01 -3.30
C LYS A 60 7.94 0.87 -3.90
N SER A 61 7.25 0.37 -4.93
CA SER A 61 6.24 1.10 -5.68
C SER A 61 5.11 1.72 -4.82
N PRO A 62 4.59 1.10 -3.76
CA PRO A 62 3.58 1.73 -2.92
C PRO A 62 4.06 3.04 -2.27
N TYR A 63 5.27 3.05 -1.71
CA TYR A 63 5.87 4.25 -1.14
C TYR A 63 6.03 5.36 -2.19
N ASP A 64 6.63 5.04 -3.33
CA ASP A 64 6.84 5.98 -4.43
C ASP A 64 5.53 6.57 -4.95
N THR A 65 4.51 5.72 -5.09
CA THR A 65 3.20 6.14 -5.60
C THR A 65 2.48 7.08 -4.63
N ILE A 66 2.53 6.80 -3.33
CA ILE A 66 1.94 7.66 -2.30
C ILE A 66 2.57 9.06 -2.36
N LEU A 67 3.89 9.15 -2.42
CA LEU A 67 4.58 10.44 -2.43
C LEU A 67 4.33 11.20 -3.73
N ARG A 68 4.40 10.55 -4.89
CA ARG A 68 4.09 11.19 -6.18
C ARG A 68 2.67 11.72 -6.23
N ASN A 69 1.69 10.96 -5.72
CA ASN A 69 0.29 11.41 -5.64
C ASN A 69 0.10 12.61 -4.71
N SER A 70 0.95 12.73 -3.70
CA SER A 70 0.97 13.88 -2.77
C SER A 70 1.80 15.07 -3.29
N GLY A 71 2.42 14.94 -4.47
CA GLY A 71 3.25 15.99 -5.07
C GLY A 71 4.69 16.04 -4.55
N PHE A 72 5.11 15.04 -3.78
CA PHE A 72 6.47 14.95 -3.26
C PHE A 72 7.31 13.95 -4.06
N MET A 73 8.62 14.13 -4.02
CA MET A 73 9.56 13.17 -4.59
C MET A 73 9.94 12.14 -3.52
N PRO A 74 10.05 10.85 -3.90
CA PRO A 74 10.58 9.84 -2.99
C PRO A 74 11.98 10.20 -2.52
N HIS A 75 12.23 10.07 -1.23
CA HIS A 75 13.56 10.20 -0.66
C HIS A 75 14.24 8.83 -0.64
N GLU A 76 15.48 8.80 -1.13
CA GLU A 76 16.36 7.64 -1.03
C GLU A 76 17.17 7.71 0.27
N ASN A 77 17.59 6.55 0.77
CA ASN A 77 18.47 6.41 1.95
C ASN A 77 17.88 6.98 3.26
N LEU A 78 16.64 6.62 3.55
CA LEU A 78 16.02 6.93 4.84
C LEU A 78 16.45 5.90 5.89
N ASP A 79 16.60 6.36 7.13
CA ASP A 79 16.79 5.45 8.26
C ASP A 79 15.58 4.51 8.45
N ALA A 80 15.82 3.34 9.01
CA ALA A 80 14.76 2.35 9.23
C ALA A 80 13.61 2.93 10.08
N GLY A 81 12.40 2.89 9.57
CA GLY A 81 11.21 3.44 10.21
C GLY A 81 10.94 4.92 9.92
N TRP A 82 11.84 5.59 9.22
CA TRP A 82 11.65 6.96 8.77
C TRP A 82 11.01 6.99 7.39
N GLY A 83 10.18 7.99 7.16
CA GLY A 83 9.48 8.20 5.88
C GLY A 83 9.05 9.65 5.75
N VAL A 84 8.43 9.97 4.63
CA VAL A 84 7.90 11.30 4.38
C VAL A 84 6.40 11.32 4.72
N ASP A 85 6.00 12.25 5.57
CA ASP A 85 4.59 12.51 5.82
C ASP A 85 3.97 13.16 4.57
N ALA A 86 3.03 12.47 3.95
CA ALA A 86 2.38 12.89 2.71
C ALA A 86 1.51 14.15 2.84
N ILE A 87 1.24 14.62 4.07
CA ILE A 87 0.49 15.85 4.32
C ILE A 87 1.43 17.05 4.41
N THR A 88 2.52 16.90 5.14
CA THR A 88 3.44 18.01 5.45
C THR A 88 4.69 18.05 4.56
N GLY A 89 5.03 16.93 3.91
CA GLY A 89 6.26 16.78 3.15
C GLY A 89 7.52 16.59 4.00
N ASN A 90 7.39 16.54 5.32
CA ASN A 90 8.53 16.40 6.21
C ASN A 90 8.95 14.94 6.39
N CYS A 91 10.26 14.72 6.55
CA CYS A 91 10.78 13.42 6.94
C CYS A 91 10.58 13.22 8.44
N VAL A 92 9.86 12.17 8.82
CA VAL A 92 9.47 11.87 10.21
C VAL A 92 9.65 10.39 10.54
N ASN A 93 9.78 10.08 11.83
CA ASN A 93 9.61 8.71 12.28
C ASN A 93 8.12 8.34 12.16
N MET A 94 7.79 7.36 11.32
CA MET A 94 6.42 7.02 10.97
C MET A 94 5.62 6.52 12.17
N VAL A 95 6.24 5.71 13.03
CA VAL A 95 5.56 5.15 14.21
C VAL A 95 5.29 6.24 15.25
N ASP A 96 6.27 7.08 15.54
CA ASP A 96 6.12 8.17 16.52
C ASP A 96 5.11 9.23 16.06
N SER A 97 5.00 9.41 14.75
CA SER A 97 4.04 10.33 14.13
C SER A 97 2.64 9.73 13.96
N GLY A 98 2.43 8.47 14.38
CA GLY A 98 1.14 7.79 14.26
C GLY A 98 0.79 7.32 12.82
N ILE A 99 1.75 7.35 11.90
CA ILE A 99 1.59 6.84 10.53
C ILE A 99 1.96 5.36 10.54
N ILE A 100 0.98 4.52 10.79
CA ILE A 100 1.16 3.10 11.03
C ILE A 100 0.21 2.26 10.18
N ASP A 101 0.67 1.07 9.81
CA ASP A 101 -0.14 0.06 9.11
C ASP A 101 -0.18 -1.25 9.91
N PRO A 102 -1.28 -2.04 9.86
CA PRO A 102 -1.32 -3.37 10.42
C PRO A 102 -0.41 -4.34 9.63
N VAL A 103 0.43 -5.11 10.33
CA VAL A 103 1.31 -6.12 9.70
C VAL A 103 0.52 -7.12 8.87
N LEU A 104 -0.59 -7.61 9.39
CA LEU A 104 -1.44 -8.59 8.70
C LEU A 104 -1.94 -8.07 7.34
N VAL A 105 -2.34 -6.81 7.27
CA VAL A 105 -2.83 -6.18 6.03
C VAL A 105 -1.71 -6.07 5.01
N THR A 106 -0.56 -5.50 5.40
CA THR A 106 0.59 -5.31 4.51
C THR A 106 1.11 -6.65 3.98
N LYS A 107 1.23 -7.66 4.85
CA LYS A 107 1.67 -9.01 4.48
C LYS A 107 0.69 -9.70 3.53
N THR A 108 -0.60 -9.61 3.79
CA THR A 108 -1.65 -10.21 2.95
C THR A 108 -1.73 -9.52 1.59
N ALA A 109 -1.63 -8.20 1.55
CA ALA A 109 -1.61 -7.43 0.31
C ALA A 109 -0.44 -7.85 -0.58
N LEU A 110 0.77 -7.94 -0.03
CA LEU A 110 1.95 -8.40 -0.78
C LEU A 110 1.76 -9.83 -1.30
N LYS A 111 1.30 -10.76 -0.45
CA LYS A 111 1.08 -12.16 -0.84
C LYS A 111 0.07 -12.28 -1.98
N ASN A 112 -1.04 -11.55 -1.90
CA ASN A 112 -2.07 -11.55 -2.93
C ASN A 112 -1.57 -10.91 -4.23
N ALA A 113 -0.85 -9.80 -4.17
CA ALA A 113 -0.26 -9.15 -5.33
C ALA A 113 0.70 -10.08 -6.09
N VAL A 114 1.59 -10.77 -5.37
CA VAL A 114 2.51 -11.74 -5.96
C VAL A 114 1.73 -12.91 -6.59
N SER A 115 0.69 -13.43 -5.94
CA SER A 115 -0.13 -14.52 -6.46
C SER A 115 -0.81 -14.13 -7.80
N VAL A 116 -1.37 -12.94 -7.87
CA VAL A 116 -2.00 -12.43 -9.10
C VAL A 116 -0.96 -12.20 -10.20
N ALA A 117 0.19 -11.59 -9.87
CA ALA A 117 1.28 -11.37 -10.81
C ALA A 117 1.78 -12.69 -11.43
N LEU A 118 1.99 -13.71 -10.59
CA LEU A 118 2.39 -15.04 -11.06
C LEU A 118 1.35 -15.68 -11.99
N THR A 119 0.07 -15.50 -11.70
CA THR A 119 -1.02 -15.99 -12.56
C THR A 119 -0.98 -15.32 -13.95
N ILE A 120 -0.78 -14.00 -13.99
CA ILE A 120 -0.67 -13.25 -15.24
C ILE A 120 0.57 -13.66 -16.01
N MET A 121 1.73 -13.80 -15.35
CA MET A 121 3.00 -14.19 -15.97
C MET A 121 3.00 -15.62 -16.51
N SER A 122 2.16 -16.50 -15.98
CA SER A 122 2.04 -17.89 -16.45
C SER A 122 1.01 -18.05 -17.59
N ALA A 123 0.30 -17.01 -17.98
CA ALA A 123 -0.65 -17.04 -19.08
C ALA A 123 0.05 -16.76 -20.43
N ASP A 124 -0.24 -17.59 -21.44
CA ASP A 124 0.27 -17.38 -22.80
C ASP A 124 -0.44 -16.24 -23.54
N CYS A 125 -1.72 -16.01 -23.24
CA CYS A 125 -2.48 -14.89 -23.81
C CYS A 125 -3.62 -14.45 -22.87
N VAL A 126 -4.06 -13.21 -23.04
CA VAL A 126 -5.22 -12.64 -22.35
C VAL A 126 -6.26 -12.26 -23.39
N ILE A 127 -7.46 -12.81 -23.27
CA ILE A 127 -8.60 -12.51 -24.13
C ILE A 127 -9.55 -11.61 -23.35
N SER A 128 -9.78 -10.40 -23.85
CA SER A 128 -10.74 -9.45 -23.28
C SER A 128 -11.77 -9.03 -24.31
N ASN A 129 -13.01 -8.84 -23.87
CA ASN A 129 -14.03 -8.24 -24.73
C ASN A 129 -13.76 -6.74 -24.87
N VAL A 130 -13.69 -6.25 -26.10
CA VAL A 130 -13.70 -4.81 -26.36
C VAL A 130 -15.08 -4.29 -25.96
N ARG A 131 -15.13 -3.35 -25.01
CA ARG A 131 -16.37 -2.63 -24.72
C ARG A 131 -16.71 -1.79 -25.94
N VAL A 132 -17.72 -2.20 -26.68
CA VAL A 132 -18.35 -1.33 -27.69
C VAL A 132 -19.08 -0.24 -26.89
N ASN A 133 -18.59 0.99 -26.95
CA ASN A 133 -19.38 2.12 -26.47
C ASN A 133 -20.61 2.19 -27.41
N GLU A 134 -21.75 1.75 -26.92
CA GLU A 134 -23.02 2.11 -27.52
C GLU A 134 -23.18 3.62 -27.29
N GLY A 135 -22.63 4.39 -28.23
CA GLY A 135 -22.84 5.83 -28.28
C GLY A 135 -24.32 6.10 -28.60
N ASN A 136 -24.94 6.80 -27.68
CA ASN A 136 -26.17 7.56 -27.99
C ASN A 136 -25.81 8.82 -28.77
#